data_aad133d71646c5c04032985f03e03782
#
_entry.id   aad133d71646c5c04032985f03e03782
#
_cell.length_a   1.000
_cell.length_b   1.000
_cell.length_c   1.000
_cell.angle_alpha   90.00
_cell.angle_beta   90.00
_cell.angle_gamma   90.00
#
_symmetry.space_group_name_H-M   'P 1'
#
loop_
_entity.id
_entity.type
_entity.pdbx_description
1 polymer ?
#
loop_
_entity_poly.entity_id
_entity_poly.type
_entity_poly.pdbx_seq_one_letter_code
_entity_poly.pdbx_strand_id
1 'polypeptide(L)' 'MSIKINGKWYDTADSVVDKKFTYGVPGDPCGYEETLYITIDGRYFIYTYGGAQSKYPVENITPIDREDVKSWILSH' A
#
# COMPACT_ATOMS: atom_id res chain seq x y z
N MET A 1 -0.29 9.51 -4.87
CA MET A 1 1.12 9.17 -5.16
C MET A 1 1.22 8.34 -6.41
N SER A 2 2.19 8.59 -7.25
CA SER A 2 2.48 7.74 -8.41
C SER A 2 3.98 7.50 -8.50
N ILE A 3 4.36 6.30 -8.94
CA ILE A 3 5.76 5.92 -9.09
C ILE A 3 5.91 4.94 -10.25
N LYS A 4 7.04 5.03 -10.96
CA LYS A 4 7.38 4.11 -12.05
C LYS A 4 8.42 3.12 -11.55
N ILE A 5 8.09 1.82 -11.64
CA ILE A 5 8.97 0.73 -11.22
C ILE A 5 9.04 -0.29 -12.36
N ASN A 6 10.25 -0.62 -12.79
CA ASN A 6 10.50 -1.59 -13.88
C ASN A 6 9.68 -1.28 -15.15
N GLY A 7 9.58 0.00 -15.51
CA GLY A 7 8.86 0.44 -16.70
C GLY A 7 7.34 0.50 -16.57
N LYS A 8 6.80 0.21 -15.38
CA LYS A 8 5.35 0.21 -15.14
C LYS A 8 4.96 1.27 -14.12
N TRP A 9 3.86 1.98 -14.37
CA TRP A 9 3.34 2.99 -13.47
C TRP A 9 2.40 2.38 -12.42
N TYR A 10 2.57 2.85 -11.19
CA TYR A 10 1.71 2.52 -10.05
C TYR A 10 1.19 3.83 -9.48
N ASP A 11 -0.12 4.08 -9.60
CA ASP A 11 -0.74 5.34 -9.19
C ASP A 11 -1.97 5.08 -8.34
N THR A 12 -1.98 5.59 -7.11
CA THR A 12 -3.12 5.42 -6.19
C THR A 12 -4.38 6.11 -6.72
N ALA A 13 -4.24 7.18 -7.50
CA ALA A 13 -5.38 7.91 -8.05
C ALA A 13 -6.09 7.14 -9.18
N ASP A 14 -5.36 6.32 -9.92
CA ASP A 14 -5.89 5.54 -11.05
C ASP A 14 -6.11 4.06 -10.71
N SER A 15 -6.01 3.71 -9.44
CA SER A 15 -6.17 2.33 -8.98
C SER A 15 -7.32 2.21 -8.00
N VAL A 16 -7.81 0.98 -7.82
CA VAL A 16 -8.93 0.68 -6.93
C VAL A 16 -8.41 0.05 -5.65
N VAL A 17 -8.92 0.50 -4.49
CA VAL A 17 -8.60 -0.12 -3.20
C VAL A 17 -9.24 -1.50 -3.12
N ASP A 18 -8.44 -2.51 -2.85
CA ASP A 18 -8.91 -3.87 -2.59
C ASP A 18 -9.06 -4.11 -1.08
N LYS A 19 -8.00 -3.86 -0.30
CA LYS A 19 -8.01 -3.99 1.15
C LYS A 19 -7.23 -2.85 1.80
N LYS A 20 -7.70 -2.38 2.95
CA LYS A 20 -7.03 -1.34 3.73
C LYS A 20 -6.91 -1.78 5.18
N PHE A 21 -5.70 -1.71 5.71
CA PHE A 21 -5.42 -2.00 7.12
C PHE A 21 -4.87 -0.76 7.79
N THR A 22 -5.46 -0.40 8.93
CA THR A 22 -5.07 0.78 9.72
C THR A 22 -4.64 0.34 11.11
N TYR A 23 -3.52 0.86 11.56
CA TYR A 23 -2.94 0.56 12.87
C TYR A 23 -2.80 1.84 13.66
N GLY A 24 -3.31 1.84 14.91
CA GLY A 24 -3.33 3.04 15.74
C GLY A 24 -4.53 3.94 15.42
N VAL A 25 -4.59 5.11 16.05
CA VAL A 25 -5.65 6.10 15.84
C VAL A 25 -5.17 7.22 14.91
N PRO A 26 -6.07 7.92 14.21
CA PRO A 26 -5.67 9.06 13.39
C PRO A 26 -4.88 10.10 14.20
N GLY A 27 -3.74 10.53 13.66
CA GLY A 27 -2.85 11.48 14.33
C GLY A 27 -1.84 10.85 15.28
N ASP A 28 -1.90 9.55 15.53
CA ASP A 28 -0.91 8.84 16.33
C ASP A 28 0.44 8.81 15.58
N PRO A 29 1.53 9.35 16.16
CA PRO A 29 2.83 9.34 15.48
C PRO A 29 3.40 7.93 15.27
N CYS A 30 2.89 6.92 15.99
CA CYS A 30 3.25 5.52 15.80
C CYS A 30 2.26 4.75 14.91
N GLY A 31 1.14 5.36 14.56
CA GLY A 31 0.12 4.74 13.72
C GLY A 31 0.53 4.73 12.24
N TYR A 32 0.02 3.76 11.48
CA TYR A 32 0.30 3.64 10.06
C TYR A 32 -0.84 2.94 9.33
N GLU A 33 -0.81 3.02 8.00
CA GLU A 33 -1.77 2.37 7.12
C GLU A 33 -1.05 1.57 6.04
N GLU A 34 -1.63 0.41 5.70
CA GLU A 34 -1.22 -0.42 4.58
C GLU A 34 -2.44 -0.65 3.69
N THR A 35 -2.38 -0.23 2.44
CA THR A 35 -3.50 -0.34 1.50
C THR A 35 -3.08 -1.14 0.28
N LEU A 36 -3.82 -2.21 0.00
CA LEU A 36 -3.64 -3.00 -1.21
C LEU A 36 -4.49 -2.40 -2.32
N TYR A 37 -3.85 -2.04 -3.43
CA TYR A 37 -4.50 -1.51 -4.63
C TYR A 37 -4.39 -2.50 -5.77
N ILE A 38 -5.38 -2.45 -6.67
CA ILE A 38 -5.32 -3.12 -7.96
C ILE A 38 -5.33 -2.06 -9.06
N THR A 39 -4.40 -2.16 -10.01
CA THR A 39 -4.33 -1.27 -11.16
C THR A 39 -5.39 -1.62 -12.20
N ILE A 40 -5.62 -0.72 -13.16
CA ILE A 40 -6.59 -0.92 -14.24
C ILE A 40 -6.29 -2.19 -15.03
N ASP A 41 -5.00 -2.52 -15.22
CA ASP A 41 -4.57 -3.70 -15.97
C ASP A 41 -4.33 -4.94 -15.09
N GLY A 42 -4.81 -4.92 -13.85
CA GLY A 42 -4.83 -6.10 -12.99
C GLY A 42 -3.55 -6.38 -12.20
N ARG A 43 -2.66 -5.41 -12.06
CA ARG A 43 -1.47 -5.53 -11.22
C ARG A 43 -1.78 -5.08 -9.80
N TYR A 44 -1.08 -5.64 -8.81
CA TYR A 44 -1.26 -5.30 -7.41
C TYR A 44 -0.07 -4.54 -6.86
N PHE A 45 -0.34 -3.60 -5.96
CA PHE A 45 0.70 -2.93 -5.18
C PHE A 45 0.17 -2.54 -3.80
N ILE A 46 1.10 -2.34 -2.88
CA ILE A 46 0.79 -1.93 -1.52
C ILE A 46 1.28 -0.49 -1.32
N TYR A 47 0.36 0.39 -0.93
CA TYR A 47 0.68 1.76 -0.55
C TYR A 47 0.75 1.84 0.97
N THR A 48 1.86 2.37 1.49
CA THR A 48 2.09 2.47 2.92
C THR A 48 2.46 3.89 3.30
N TYR A 49 1.93 4.35 4.42
CA TYR A 49 2.33 5.61 5.03
C TYR A 49 1.92 5.61 6.50
N GLY A 50 2.51 6.52 7.29
CA GLY A 50 2.17 6.62 8.69
C GLY A 50 2.79 7.83 9.36
N GLY A 51 2.73 7.86 10.68
CA GLY A 51 3.32 8.93 11.49
C GLY A 51 4.85 8.87 11.51
N ALA A 52 5.48 9.93 12.01
CA ALA A 52 6.93 10.08 11.99
C ALA A 52 7.68 8.99 12.78
N GLN A 53 7.00 8.36 13.76
CA GLN A 53 7.57 7.31 14.60
C GLN A 53 6.99 5.94 14.28
N SER A 54 6.27 5.81 13.16
CA SER A 54 5.65 4.56 12.75
C SER A 54 6.62 3.69 11.95
N LYS A 55 6.15 2.49 11.61
CA LYS A 55 6.84 1.56 10.71
C LYS A 55 7.06 2.17 9.32
N TYR A 56 6.21 3.11 8.89
CA TYR A 56 6.26 3.76 7.58
C TYR A 56 6.28 5.29 7.71
N PRO A 57 7.39 5.88 8.18
CA PRO A 57 7.47 7.34 8.37
C PRO A 57 7.46 8.13 7.06
N VAL A 58 7.75 7.45 5.94
CA VAL A 58 7.69 8.02 4.59
C VAL A 58 6.77 7.17 3.74
N GLU A 59 5.88 7.81 2.96
CA GLU A 59 5.00 7.08 2.06
C GLU A 59 5.78 6.29 1.02
N ASN A 60 5.28 5.11 0.66
CA ASN A 60 5.93 4.22 -0.29
C ASN A 60 4.93 3.36 -1.05
N ILE A 61 5.33 2.91 -2.23
CA ILE A 61 4.59 1.95 -3.04
C ILE A 61 5.48 0.74 -3.26
N THR A 62 4.95 -0.45 -2.94
CA THR A 62 5.64 -1.73 -3.10
C THR A 62 4.81 -2.64 -3.98
N PRO A 63 5.25 -2.94 -5.21
CA PRO A 63 4.55 -3.93 -6.04
C PRO A 63 4.55 -5.29 -5.37
N ILE A 64 3.45 -6.03 -5.54
CA ILE A 64 3.30 -7.38 -5.01
C ILE A 64 2.75 -8.29 -6.10
N ASP A 65 3.26 -9.50 -6.20
CA ASP A 65 2.79 -10.47 -7.16
C ASP A 65 1.40 -10.97 -6.78
N ARG A 66 0.57 -11.25 -7.78
CA ARG A 66 -0.80 -11.73 -7.57
C ARG A 66 -0.85 -12.97 -6.68
N GLU A 67 0.10 -13.88 -6.83
CA GLU A 67 0.17 -15.10 -6.03
C GLU A 67 0.53 -14.85 -4.56
N ASP A 68 1.11 -13.68 -4.23
CA ASP A 68 1.48 -13.32 -2.87
C ASP A 68 0.40 -12.51 -2.16
N VAL A 69 -0.64 -12.06 -2.87
CA VAL A 69 -1.71 -11.23 -2.32
C VAL A 69 -2.46 -11.93 -1.20
N LYS A 70 -2.79 -13.20 -1.38
CA LYS A 70 -3.51 -13.97 -0.36
C LYS A 70 -2.71 -14.10 0.92
N SER A 71 -1.42 -14.40 0.82
CA SER A 71 -0.54 -14.50 1.98
C SER A 71 -0.42 -13.16 2.70
N TRP A 72 -0.33 -12.07 1.95
CA TRP A 72 -0.26 -10.73 2.52
C TRP A 72 -1.53 -10.40 3.32
N ILE A 73 -2.71 -10.68 2.74
CA ILE A 73 -4.00 -10.46 3.42
C ILE A 73 -4.10 -11.30 4.69
N LEU A 74 -3.70 -12.56 4.63
CA LEU A 74 -3.77 -13.47 5.77
C LEU A 74 -2.80 -13.10 6.90
N SER A 75 -1.73 -12.36 6.61
CA SER A 75 -0.78 -11.90 7.63
C SER A 75 -1.22 -10.63 8.35
N HIS A 76 -2.34 -10.09 7.98
CA HIS A 76 -2.95 -8.90 8.58
C HIS A 76 -4.26 -9.30 9.29
#